data_cff43abac9dc1405a66562d03b289624
#
_entry.id   cff43abac9dc1405a66562d03b289624
#
_cell.length_a   1.000
_cell.length_b   1.000
_cell.length_c   1.000
_cell.angle_alpha   90.00
_cell.angle_beta   90.00
_cell.angle_gamma   90.00
#
_symmetry.space_group_name_H-M   'P 1'
#
loop_
_entity.id
_entity.type
_entity.pdbx_description
1 polymer ?
#
loop_
_entity_poly.entity_id
_entity_poly.type
_entity_poly.pdbx_seq_one_letter_code
_entity_poly.pdbx_strand_id
1 'polypeptide(L)'
;MNLLKTPARRMSLLFLIVLVTAFPDIEPIEAQTSSPSLQKTTACESFGVRRFETRKEAPSFSLKDLNGKQISLNEYKWKPLLLFFWGSWCLACKEDIALLEKFFERNRGHLEILTIAIDGEKEKRVKNVVKDQQITLPVLLDKKEMVARTYGVRMIPTAFLINREGMLEGMIVGQRDWCSQEAHSAVKELLGLR
;
A
#
# COMPACT_ATOMS: atom_id res chain seq x y z
N MET A 1 64.28 40.76 67.22
CA MET A 1 64.19 40.99 68.68
C MET A 1 62.89 40.43 69.18
N ASN A 2 63.02 39.45 70.02
CA ASN A 2 61.93 38.85 70.88
C ASN A 2 60.79 38.05 70.17
N LEU A 3 60.91 36.72 70.23
CA LEU A 3 60.57 35.82 71.32
C LEU A 3 59.14 35.97 71.78
N LEU A 4 58.25 34.95 71.64
CA LEU A 4 58.01 33.86 72.58
C LEU A 4 56.71 33.15 72.26
N LYS A 5 56.80 31.92 72.20
CA LYS A 5 56.14 30.87 73.04
C LYS A 5 54.76 30.39 72.54
N THR A 6 54.79 29.13 72.16
CA THR A 6 53.74 28.15 72.30
C THR A 6 53.15 28.10 73.73
N PRO A 7 51.95 27.58 73.90
CA PRO A 7 51.89 26.16 74.22
C PRO A 7 50.72 25.38 73.52
N ALA A 8 51.04 24.14 73.43
CA ALA A 8 50.13 23.06 73.13
C ALA A 8 48.94 22.98 74.11
N ARG A 9 47.77 22.71 73.63
CA ARG A 9 46.76 22.07 74.46
C ARG A 9 45.99 21.02 73.73
N ARG A 10 46.20 19.89 74.21
CA ARG A 10 45.61 18.58 74.06
C ARG A 10 44.11 18.57 73.71
N MET A 11 43.83 17.64 72.79
CA MET A 11 42.84 16.58 72.99
C MET A 11 41.38 16.98 73.08
N SER A 12 40.63 16.69 72.09
CA SER A 12 39.45 15.90 72.31
C SER A 12 39.10 15.11 71.08
N LEU A 13 39.31 13.82 71.18
CA LEU A 13 38.85 12.78 70.29
C LEU A 13 37.36 12.61 70.66
N LEU A 14 36.44 13.13 69.89
CA LEU A 14 35.03 12.80 70.04
C LEU A 14 34.30 12.91 68.73
N PHE A 15 34.00 11.77 68.22
CA PHE A 15 32.82 11.46 67.38
C PHE A 15 32.51 12.38 66.18
N LEU A 16 33.15 12.10 65.07
CA LEU A 16 32.56 12.37 63.78
C LEU A 16 31.70 11.15 63.44
N ILE A 17 30.45 11.17 63.88
CA ILE A 17 29.43 10.30 63.34
C ILE A 17 29.30 10.64 61.88
N VAL A 18 29.87 9.84 61.00
CA VAL A 18 29.64 9.89 59.58
C VAL A 18 28.19 9.49 59.37
N LEU A 19 27.36 10.47 59.18
CA LEU A 19 26.01 10.29 58.66
C LEU A 19 26.18 9.83 57.22
N VAL A 20 26.27 8.50 57.04
CA VAL A 20 26.10 7.87 55.76
C VAL A 20 24.66 8.11 55.35
N THR A 21 24.40 9.22 54.71
CA THR A 21 23.15 9.44 53.99
C THR A 21 23.10 8.39 52.91
N ALA A 22 22.15 7.49 53.08
CA ALA A 22 21.78 6.51 52.06
C ALA A 22 21.48 7.26 50.78
N PHE A 23 22.36 7.18 49.82
CA PHE A 23 22.02 7.44 48.44
C PHE A 23 21.08 6.32 48.04
N PRO A 24 19.86 6.61 47.53
CA PRO A 24 19.03 5.57 46.96
C PRO A 24 19.81 4.96 45.81
N ASP A 25 19.87 3.67 45.79
CA ASP A 25 20.47 2.87 44.74
C ASP A 25 19.93 3.37 43.39
N ILE A 26 20.80 4.01 42.62
CA ILE A 26 20.51 4.28 41.20
C ILE A 26 20.68 2.94 40.51
N GLU A 27 19.58 2.23 40.37
CA GLU A 27 19.55 1.03 39.54
C GLU A 27 20.00 1.45 38.12
N PRO A 28 20.94 0.71 37.52
CA PRO A 28 21.31 0.95 36.14
C PRO A 28 20.05 0.76 35.29
N ILE A 29 19.60 1.81 34.61
CA ILE A 29 18.60 1.70 33.56
C ILE A 29 19.21 0.77 32.51
N GLU A 30 18.86 -0.51 32.58
CA GLU A 30 19.10 -1.42 31.46
C GLU A 30 18.37 -0.79 30.26
N ALA A 31 19.18 -0.20 29.39
CA ALA A 31 18.72 0.20 28.07
C ALA A 31 18.24 -1.08 27.41
N GLN A 32 16.92 -1.28 27.46
CA GLN A 32 16.25 -2.26 26.61
C GLN A 32 16.47 -1.80 25.17
N THR A 33 17.59 -2.21 24.62
CA THR A 33 17.81 -2.24 23.18
C THR A 33 16.84 -3.28 22.63
N SER A 34 15.57 -2.90 22.54
CA SER A 34 14.63 -3.58 21.67
C SER A 34 15.16 -3.33 20.27
N SER A 35 15.97 -4.25 19.79
CA SER A 35 16.28 -4.35 18.35
C SER A 35 14.94 -4.29 17.64
N PRO A 36 14.74 -3.38 16.67
CA PRO A 36 13.54 -3.38 15.88
C PRO A 36 13.47 -4.78 15.26
N SER A 37 12.56 -5.60 15.75
CA SER A 37 12.24 -6.86 15.09
C SER A 37 11.98 -6.50 13.65
N LEU A 38 12.75 -7.07 12.74
CA LEU A 38 12.56 -6.94 11.30
C LEU A 38 11.17 -7.56 11.04
N GLN A 39 10.13 -6.72 11.16
CA GLN A 39 8.78 -7.13 10.85
C GLN A 39 8.79 -7.50 9.38
N LYS A 40 8.65 -8.79 9.11
CA LYS A 40 8.59 -9.32 7.76
C LYS A 40 7.41 -8.62 7.07
N THR A 41 7.71 -7.64 6.22
CA THR A 41 6.71 -6.93 5.42
C THR A 41 5.88 -7.94 4.67
N THR A 42 4.57 -7.84 4.74
CA THR A 42 3.68 -8.71 3.98
C THR A 42 3.87 -8.46 2.49
N ALA A 43 3.56 -9.44 1.63
CA ALA A 43 3.61 -9.26 0.18
C ALA A 43 2.74 -8.07 -0.26
N CYS A 44 1.61 -7.85 0.43
CA CYS A 44 0.74 -6.71 0.19
C CYS A 44 1.42 -5.36 0.45
N GLU A 45 2.12 -5.22 1.57
CA GLU A 45 2.87 -4.00 1.90
C GLU A 45 4.02 -3.77 0.93
N SER A 46 4.79 -4.83 0.61
CA SER A 46 5.91 -4.74 -0.34
C SER A 46 5.44 -4.35 -1.73
N PHE A 47 4.27 -4.81 -2.17
CA PHE A 47 3.67 -4.43 -3.44
C PHE A 47 2.94 -3.08 -3.39
N GLY A 48 2.79 -2.49 -2.20
CA GLY A 48 2.16 -1.19 -2.01
C GLY A 48 0.64 -1.23 -2.05
N VAL A 49 0.04 -2.36 -1.65
CA VAL A 49 -1.41 -2.47 -1.51
C VAL A 49 -1.86 -1.74 -0.26
N ARG A 50 -2.82 -0.83 -0.41
CA ARG A 50 -3.57 -0.23 0.68
C ARG A 50 -4.84 -1.04 0.91
N ARG A 51 -4.89 -1.79 2.01
CA ARG A 51 -6.08 -2.55 2.39
C ARG A 51 -7.17 -1.60 2.90
N PHE A 52 -8.43 -1.99 2.68
CA PHE A 52 -9.56 -1.30 3.29
C PHE A 52 -9.79 -1.86 4.71
N GLU A 53 -9.79 -0.99 5.71
CA GLU A 53 -10.00 -1.40 7.12
C GLU A 53 -11.42 -1.90 7.39
N THR A 54 -12.39 -1.38 6.64
CA THR A 54 -13.78 -1.78 6.75
C THR A 54 -14.24 -2.48 5.48
N ARG A 55 -15.07 -3.50 5.63
CA ARG A 55 -15.72 -4.16 4.48
C ARG A 55 -16.55 -3.13 3.71
N LYS A 56 -16.19 -2.92 2.47
CA LYS A 56 -16.86 -1.98 1.57
C LYS A 56 -17.21 -2.68 0.26
N GLU A 57 -18.46 -2.63 -0.10
CA GLU A 57 -18.91 -3.13 -1.39
C GLU A 57 -18.33 -2.27 -2.53
N ALA A 58 -17.90 -2.92 -3.60
CA ALA A 58 -17.43 -2.23 -4.80
C ALA A 58 -18.59 -1.45 -5.43
N PRO A 59 -18.45 -0.14 -5.65
CA PRO A 59 -19.49 0.66 -6.29
C PRO A 59 -19.88 0.09 -7.65
N SER A 60 -21.17 -0.14 -7.86
CA SER A 60 -21.70 -0.65 -9.12
C SER A 60 -21.47 0.35 -10.26
N PHE A 61 -21.24 -0.17 -11.43
CA PHE A 61 -21.16 0.63 -12.66
C PHE A 61 -21.71 -0.15 -13.86
N SER A 62 -21.99 0.61 -14.92
CA SER A 62 -22.30 0.07 -16.24
C SER A 62 -21.72 1.01 -17.28
N LEU A 63 -20.70 0.53 -18.01
CA LEU A 63 -19.94 1.29 -18.99
C LEU A 63 -19.94 0.60 -20.36
N LYS A 64 -19.72 1.35 -21.43
CA LYS A 64 -19.53 0.77 -22.77
C LYS A 64 -18.06 0.38 -22.98
N ASP A 65 -17.86 -0.76 -23.62
CA ASP A 65 -16.57 -1.12 -24.16
C ASP A 65 -16.29 -0.37 -25.49
N LEU A 66 -15.13 -0.62 -26.09
CA LEU A 66 -14.72 0.00 -27.36
C LEU A 66 -15.57 -0.43 -28.56
N ASN A 67 -16.37 -1.50 -28.44
CA ASN A 67 -17.28 -2.00 -29.45
C ASN A 67 -18.72 -1.47 -29.23
N GLY A 68 -18.94 -0.70 -28.14
CA GLY A 68 -20.25 -0.18 -27.78
C GLY A 68 -21.10 -1.15 -26.95
N LYS A 69 -20.60 -2.34 -26.59
CA LYS A 69 -21.28 -3.28 -25.71
C LYS A 69 -21.31 -2.72 -24.30
N GLN A 70 -22.49 -2.77 -23.66
CA GLN A 70 -22.64 -2.39 -22.27
C GLN A 70 -22.10 -3.51 -21.38
N ILE A 71 -21.21 -3.16 -20.46
CA ILE A 71 -20.58 -4.06 -19.47
C ILE A 71 -20.90 -3.54 -18.09
N SER A 72 -21.44 -4.40 -17.24
CA SER A 72 -21.77 -4.11 -15.85
C SER A 72 -20.85 -4.85 -14.90
N LEU A 73 -20.51 -4.23 -13.76
CA LEU A 73 -19.78 -4.90 -12.68
C LEU A 73 -20.47 -6.18 -12.24
N ASN A 74 -21.81 -6.23 -12.31
CA ASN A 74 -22.59 -7.40 -11.92
C ASN A 74 -22.30 -8.67 -12.76
N GLU A 75 -21.78 -8.53 -13.97
CA GLU A 75 -21.38 -9.65 -14.82
C GLU A 75 -20.14 -10.39 -14.28
N TYR A 76 -19.43 -9.76 -13.35
CA TYR A 76 -18.21 -10.28 -12.71
C TYR A 76 -18.45 -10.76 -11.28
N LYS A 77 -19.73 -10.84 -10.83
CA LYS A 77 -20.06 -11.47 -9.54
C LYS A 77 -19.52 -12.89 -9.49
N TRP A 78 -19.01 -13.27 -8.31
CA TRP A 78 -18.41 -14.56 -8.02
C TRP A 78 -17.04 -14.81 -8.67
N LYS A 79 -16.45 -13.76 -9.24
CA LYS A 79 -15.09 -13.81 -9.80
C LYS A 79 -14.20 -12.80 -9.10
N PRO A 80 -12.97 -13.17 -8.73
CA PRO A 80 -11.98 -12.18 -8.32
C PRO A 80 -11.71 -11.23 -9.49
N LEU A 81 -11.70 -9.94 -9.22
CA LEU A 81 -11.59 -8.90 -10.25
C LEU A 81 -10.55 -7.86 -9.89
N LEU A 82 -9.73 -7.48 -10.85
CA LEU A 82 -8.86 -6.32 -10.82
C LEU A 82 -9.44 -5.25 -11.75
N LEU A 83 -9.79 -4.09 -11.18
CA LEU A 83 -10.16 -2.91 -11.95
C LEU A 83 -8.96 -1.98 -12.07
N PHE A 84 -8.58 -1.64 -13.29
CA PHE A 84 -7.43 -0.78 -13.56
C PHE A 84 -7.85 0.52 -14.26
N PHE A 85 -7.69 1.65 -13.57
CA PHE A 85 -8.01 2.98 -14.10
C PHE A 85 -6.78 3.60 -14.76
N TRP A 86 -6.96 4.07 -15.99
CA TRP A 86 -5.88 4.59 -16.82
C TRP A 86 -6.33 5.68 -17.81
N GLY A 87 -5.38 6.29 -18.52
CA GLY A 87 -5.66 7.24 -19.58
C GLY A 87 -4.69 7.09 -20.75
N SER A 88 -5.12 7.41 -21.97
CA SER A 88 -4.30 7.27 -23.17
C SER A 88 -3.05 8.16 -23.18
N TRP A 89 -3.04 9.22 -22.37
CA TRP A 89 -1.88 10.13 -22.21
C TRP A 89 -0.88 9.66 -21.15
N CYS A 90 -1.21 8.68 -20.35
CA CYS A 90 -0.42 8.23 -19.22
C CYS A 90 0.60 7.16 -19.65
N LEU A 91 1.89 7.52 -19.68
CA LEU A 91 2.95 6.60 -20.09
C LEU A 91 3.07 5.42 -19.11
N ALA A 92 3.15 5.71 -17.82
CA ALA A 92 3.21 4.69 -16.75
C ALA A 92 2.04 3.69 -16.82
N CYS A 93 0.83 4.19 -17.18
CA CYS A 93 -0.33 3.32 -17.34
C CYS A 93 -0.16 2.31 -18.49
N LYS A 94 0.44 2.74 -19.60
CA LYS A 94 0.67 1.88 -20.76
C LYS A 94 1.70 0.79 -20.45
N GLU A 95 2.74 1.13 -19.70
CA GLU A 95 3.73 0.18 -19.23
C GLU A 95 3.08 -0.84 -18.27
N ASP A 96 2.25 -0.38 -17.32
CA ASP A 96 1.50 -1.25 -16.42
C ASP A 96 0.56 -2.19 -17.16
N ILE A 97 -0.16 -1.71 -18.19
CA ILE A 97 -1.08 -2.54 -19.00
C ILE A 97 -0.31 -3.68 -19.67
N ALA A 98 0.86 -3.40 -20.24
CA ALA A 98 1.69 -4.44 -20.85
C ALA A 98 2.14 -5.52 -19.85
N LEU A 99 2.36 -5.15 -18.58
CA LEU A 99 2.66 -6.09 -17.50
C LEU A 99 1.40 -6.81 -16.99
N LEU A 100 0.25 -6.13 -16.95
CA LEU A 100 -1.05 -6.71 -16.59
C LEU A 100 -1.51 -7.76 -17.59
N GLU A 101 -1.24 -7.59 -18.90
CA GLU A 101 -1.48 -8.63 -19.90
C GLU A 101 -0.77 -9.94 -19.53
N LYS A 102 0.53 -9.86 -19.19
CA LYS A 102 1.32 -11.01 -18.77
C LYS A 102 0.84 -11.59 -17.44
N PHE A 103 0.45 -10.71 -16.52
CA PHE A 103 -0.11 -11.11 -15.22
C PHE A 103 -1.44 -11.85 -15.40
N PHE A 104 -2.32 -11.35 -16.28
CA PHE A 104 -3.59 -11.98 -16.60
C PHE A 104 -3.39 -13.38 -17.20
N GLU A 105 -2.47 -13.52 -18.17
CA GLU A 105 -2.17 -14.83 -18.76
C GLU A 105 -1.76 -15.88 -17.72
N ARG A 106 -0.96 -15.49 -16.73
CA ARG A 106 -0.54 -16.39 -15.65
C ARG A 106 -1.66 -16.74 -14.67
N ASN A 107 -2.69 -15.88 -14.57
CA ASN A 107 -3.82 -16.06 -13.67
C ASN A 107 -5.13 -16.34 -14.40
N ARG A 108 -5.06 -16.72 -15.68
CA ARG A 108 -6.24 -17.01 -16.53
C ARG A 108 -7.14 -18.05 -15.88
N GLY A 109 -8.42 -17.75 -15.80
CA GLY A 109 -9.44 -18.58 -15.15
C GLY A 109 -9.55 -18.43 -13.63
N HIS A 110 -8.62 -17.72 -12.99
CA HIS A 110 -8.64 -17.44 -11.55
C HIS A 110 -8.91 -15.98 -11.23
N LEU A 111 -8.59 -15.07 -12.14
CA LEU A 111 -8.73 -13.62 -11.99
C LEU A 111 -9.28 -13.04 -13.28
N GLU A 112 -10.21 -12.10 -13.17
CA GLU A 112 -10.64 -11.23 -14.27
C GLU A 112 -9.94 -9.87 -14.14
N ILE A 113 -9.66 -9.24 -15.27
CA ILE A 113 -9.11 -7.87 -15.30
C ILE A 113 -9.99 -7.02 -16.21
N LEU A 114 -10.46 -5.88 -15.71
CA LEU A 114 -11.12 -4.85 -16.49
C LEU A 114 -10.29 -3.57 -16.43
N THR A 115 -10.07 -2.96 -17.58
CA THR A 115 -9.43 -1.66 -17.64
C THR A 115 -10.47 -0.58 -17.94
N ILE A 116 -10.39 0.55 -17.23
CA ILE A 116 -11.32 1.67 -17.36
C ILE A 116 -10.54 2.91 -17.80
N ALA A 117 -10.77 3.33 -19.04
CA ALA A 117 -10.16 4.53 -19.60
C ALA A 117 -10.95 5.78 -19.18
N ILE A 118 -10.24 6.75 -18.60
CA ILE A 118 -10.81 8.03 -18.13
C ILE A 118 -10.47 9.19 -19.08
N ASP A 119 -10.52 8.95 -20.37
CA ASP A 119 -10.15 9.90 -21.44
C ASP A 119 -11.25 10.90 -21.80
N GLY A 120 -12.36 10.89 -21.08
CA GLY A 120 -13.53 11.68 -21.45
C GLY A 120 -14.07 11.26 -22.81
N GLU A 121 -14.39 12.24 -23.67
CA GLU A 121 -14.91 11.99 -25.02
C GLU A 121 -13.83 11.61 -26.05
N LYS A 122 -12.58 11.38 -25.62
CA LYS A 122 -11.46 11.11 -26.54
C LYS A 122 -11.30 9.62 -26.89
N GLU A 123 -12.41 8.91 -27.09
CA GLU A 123 -12.44 7.48 -27.43
C GLU A 123 -11.49 7.08 -28.57
N LYS A 124 -11.34 7.93 -29.59
CA LYS A 124 -10.42 7.67 -30.72
C LYS A 124 -8.96 7.51 -30.24
N ARG A 125 -8.54 8.29 -29.22
CA ARG A 125 -7.19 8.17 -28.65
C ARG A 125 -7.02 6.85 -27.92
N VAL A 126 -8.03 6.44 -27.15
CA VAL A 126 -8.03 5.13 -26.47
C VAL A 126 -7.91 4.00 -27.48
N LYS A 127 -8.75 4.01 -28.55
CA LYS A 127 -8.69 3.03 -29.64
C LYS A 127 -7.30 2.95 -30.30
N ASN A 128 -6.67 4.10 -30.55
CA ASN A 128 -5.33 4.12 -31.12
C ASN A 128 -4.30 3.44 -30.17
N VAL A 129 -4.31 3.79 -28.88
CA VAL A 129 -3.40 3.17 -27.90
C VAL A 129 -3.64 1.66 -27.81
N VAL A 130 -4.90 1.24 -27.76
CA VAL A 130 -5.25 -0.20 -27.71
C VAL A 130 -4.71 -0.94 -28.94
N LYS A 131 -4.85 -0.36 -30.12
CA LYS A 131 -4.31 -0.92 -31.37
C LYS A 131 -2.79 -0.94 -31.38
N ASP A 132 -2.16 0.20 -31.06
CA ASP A 132 -0.71 0.38 -31.17
C ASP A 132 0.05 -0.51 -30.16
N GLN A 133 -0.54 -0.73 -28.99
CA GLN A 133 0.04 -1.58 -27.94
C GLN A 133 -0.53 -3.01 -27.91
N GLN A 134 -1.42 -3.34 -28.85
CA GLN A 134 -2.02 -4.68 -28.95
C GLN A 134 -2.71 -5.12 -27.65
N ILE A 135 -3.39 -4.19 -26.95
CA ILE A 135 -4.08 -4.50 -25.70
C ILE A 135 -5.24 -5.46 -25.98
N THR A 136 -5.25 -6.58 -25.28
CA THR A 136 -6.31 -7.62 -25.36
C THR A 136 -7.24 -7.62 -24.17
N LEU A 137 -6.83 -7.01 -23.07
CA LEU A 137 -7.68 -6.82 -21.89
C LEU A 137 -8.92 -5.98 -22.23
N PRO A 138 -10.09 -6.29 -21.62
CA PRO A 138 -11.29 -5.48 -21.82
C PRO A 138 -11.06 -4.02 -21.43
N VAL A 139 -11.42 -3.10 -22.34
CA VAL A 139 -11.31 -1.65 -22.12
C VAL A 139 -12.69 -1.03 -22.09
N LEU A 140 -13.05 -0.44 -20.96
CA LEU A 140 -14.29 0.29 -20.75
C LEU A 140 -14.06 1.80 -20.79
N LEU A 141 -15.05 2.56 -21.23
CA LEU A 141 -14.95 4.01 -21.41
C LEU A 141 -15.74 4.74 -20.33
N ASP A 142 -15.07 5.35 -19.37
CA ASP A 142 -15.68 6.24 -18.37
C ASP A 142 -15.66 7.70 -18.88
N LYS A 143 -16.48 7.98 -19.91
CA LYS A 143 -16.50 9.28 -20.61
C LYS A 143 -16.75 10.48 -19.70
N LYS A 144 -17.50 10.30 -18.62
CA LYS A 144 -17.83 11.36 -17.67
C LYS A 144 -16.98 11.31 -16.40
N GLU A 145 -16.04 10.38 -16.30
CA GLU A 145 -15.21 10.13 -15.13
C GLU A 145 -16.05 9.85 -13.85
N MET A 146 -17.28 9.42 -14.02
CA MET A 146 -18.18 9.20 -12.88
C MET A 146 -17.78 7.98 -12.07
N VAL A 147 -17.40 6.90 -12.76
CA VAL A 147 -16.95 5.67 -12.08
C VAL A 147 -15.62 5.95 -11.36
N ALA A 148 -14.68 6.60 -12.02
CA ALA A 148 -13.41 7.00 -11.39
C ALA A 148 -13.64 7.85 -10.13
N ARG A 149 -14.55 8.83 -10.18
CA ARG A 149 -14.90 9.66 -8.99
C ARG A 149 -15.57 8.85 -7.89
N THR A 150 -16.49 7.94 -8.24
CA THR A 150 -17.18 7.09 -7.26
C THR A 150 -16.21 6.14 -6.53
N TYR A 151 -15.20 5.64 -7.24
CA TYR A 151 -14.12 4.85 -6.66
C TYR A 151 -13.07 5.70 -5.94
N GLY A 152 -13.16 7.03 -6.01
CA GLY A 152 -12.20 7.94 -5.37
C GLY A 152 -10.84 7.98 -6.07
N VAL A 153 -10.79 7.68 -7.37
CA VAL A 153 -9.56 7.77 -8.16
C VAL A 153 -9.12 9.23 -8.28
N ARG A 154 -7.96 9.55 -7.75
CA ARG A 154 -7.37 10.91 -7.79
C ARG A 154 -6.13 11.01 -8.66
N MET A 155 -5.55 9.89 -8.97
CA MET A 155 -4.37 9.77 -9.84
C MET A 155 -4.40 8.42 -10.57
N ILE A 156 -3.68 8.32 -11.66
CA ILE A 156 -3.52 7.10 -12.46
C ILE A 156 -2.04 6.79 -12.66
N PRO A 157 -1.69 5.52 -12.80
CA PRO A 157 -2.56 4.35 -12.70
C PRO A 157 -3.06 4.10 -11.29
N THR A 158 -4.28 3.58 -11.16
CA THR A 158 -4.84 3.08 -9.90
C THR A 158 -5.58 1.77 -10.17
N ALA A 159 -5.31 0.76 -9.36
CA ALA A 159 -6.00 -0.52 -9.41
C ALA A 159 -6.79 -0.78 -8.12
N PHE A 160 -7.93 -1.45 -8.25
CA PHE A 160 -8.71 -1.97 -7.14
C PHE A 160 -8.82 -3.48 -7.25
N LEU A 161 -8.68 -4.16 -6.12
CA LEU A 161 -8.85 -5.59 -5.99
C LEU A 161 -10.22 -5.86 -5.37
N ILE A 162 -11.06 -6.63 -6.07
CA ILE A 162 -12.41 -6.97 -5.68
C ILE A 162 -12.52 -8.48 -5.54
N ASN A 163 -12.99 -8.95 -4.40
CA ASN A 163 -13.15 -10.38 -4.15
C ASN A 163 -14.42 -10.95 -4.81
N ARG A 164 -14.64 -12.27 -4.65
CA ARG A 164 -15.79 -12.97 -5.24
C ARG A 164 -17.14 -12.51 -4.71
N GLU A 165 -17.17 -11.97 -3.49
CA GLU A 165 -18.36 -11.40 -2.86
C GLU A 165 -18.66 -9.96 -3.32
N GLY A 166 -17.81 -9.39 -4.20
CA GLY A 166 -17.94 -8.02 -4.67
C GLY A 166 -17.41 -6.96 -3.69
N MET A 167 -16.60 -7.37 -2.72
CA MET A 167 -16.03 -6.45 -1.73
C MET A 167 -14.66 -5.93 -2.18
N LEU A 168 -14.40 -4.66 -1.89
CA LEU A 168 -13.09 -4.04 -2.08
C LEU A 168 -12.11 -4.58 -1.03
N GLU A 169 -11.06 -5.26 -1.46
CA GLU A 169 -10.01 -5.81 -0.60
C GLU A 169 -8.79 -4.89 -0.52
N GLY A 170 -8.46 -4.21 -1.60
CA GLY A 170 -7.31 -3.33 -1.63
C GLY A 170 -7.29 -2.38 -2.81
N MET A 171 -6.47 -1.34 -2.68
CA MET A 171 -6.19 -0.35 -3.71
C MET A 171 -4.68 -0.22 -3.89
N ILE A 172 -4.25 -0.12 -5.13
CA ILE A 172 -2.85 0.07 -5.53
C ILE A 172 -2.80 1.36 -6.34
N VAL A 173 -1.95 2.29 -5.92
CA VAL A 173 -1.82 3.61 -6.56
C VAL A 173 -0.42 3.78 -7.11
N GLY A 174 -0.33 4.26 -8.35
CA GLY A 174 0.91 4.45 -9.10
C GLY A 174 1.40 3.18 -9.78
N GLN A 175 2.41 3.36 -10.61
CA GLN A 175 3.03 2.29 -11.41
C GLN A 175 3.60 1.16 -10.56
N ARG A 176 3.46 -0.08 -11.03
CA ARG A 176 3.95 -1.29 -10.36
C ARG A 176 4.51 -2.31 -11.33
N ASP A 177 5.44 -3.11 -10.85
CA ASP A 177 5.86 -4.33 -11.57
C ASP A 177 4.87 -5.46 -11.31
N TRP A 178 3.85 -5.56 -12.15
CA TRP A 178 2.84 -6.62 -12.09
C TRP A 178 3.38 -8.02 -12.37
N CYS A 179 4.62 -8.14 -12.89
CA CYS A 179 5.27 -9.42 -13.10
C CYS A 179 6.08 -9.89 -11.90
N SER A 180 6.25 -9.07 -10.88
CA SER A 180 6.99 -9.41 -9.66
C SER A 180 6.34 -10.52 -8.84
N GLN A 181 7.12 -11.18 -8.00
CA GLN A 181 6.62 -12.20 -7.08
C GLN A 181 5.71 -11.59 -6.02
N GLU A 182 5.98 -10.35 -5.61
CA GLU A 182 5.19 -9.58 -4.65
C GLU A 182 3.79 -9.32 -5.20
N ALA A 183 3.65 -8.97 -6.49
CA ALA A 183 2.36 -8.80 -7.15
C ALA A 183 1.53 -10.09 -7.08
N HIS A 184 2.12 -11.21 -7.48
CA HIS A 184 1.44 -12.52 -7.43
C HIS A 184 1.01 -12.89 -6.02
N SER A 185 1.92 -12.75 -5.05
CA SER A 185 1.64 -13.09 -3.66
C SER A 185 0.56 -12.21 -3.06
N ALA A 186 0.63 -10.90 -3.30
CA ALA A 186 -0.35 -9.93 -2.78
C ALA A 186 -1.75 -10.16 -3.34
N VAL A 187 -1.86 -10.32 -4.66
CA VAL A 187 -3.17 -10.55 -5.31
C VAL A 187 -3.74 -11.90 -4.91
N LYS A 188 -2.90 -12.95 -4.85
CA LYS A 188 -3.30 -14.28 -4.39
C LYS A 188 -3.81 -14.26 -2.95
N GLU A 189 -3.10 -13.59 -2.03
CA GLU A 189 -3.49 -13.45 -0.63
C GLU A 189 -4.82 -12.73 -0.48
N LEU A 190 -5.00 -11.57 -1.17
CA LEU A 190 -6.19 -10.73 -1.02
C LEU A 190 -7.43 -11.30 -1.67
N LEU A 191 -7.29 -11.95 -2.80
CA LEU A 191 -8.42 -12.47 -3.58
C LEU A 191 -8.65 -13.97 -3.39
N GLY A 192 -7.87 -14.64 -2.54
CA GLY A 192 -7.99 -16.08 -2.27
C GLY A 192 -7.80 -16.93 -3.52
N LEU A 193 -6.86 -16.56 -4.42
CA LEU A 193 -6.57 -17.34 -5.62
C LEU A 193 -5.86 -18.64 -5.25
N ARG A 194 -6.25 -19.74 -5.87
CA ARG A 194 -5.67 -21.08 -5.66
C ARG A 194 -4.58 -21.40 -6.66
#